data_f9008ad0068004dd13b0f3f5226c3d47
#
_entry.id   f9008ad0068004dd13b0f3f5226c3d47
#
_cell.length_a   1.000
_cell.length_b   1.000
_cell.length_c   1.000
_cell.angle_alpha   90.00
_cell.angle_beta   90.00
_cell.angle_gamma   90.00
#
_symmetry.space_group_name_H-M   'P 1'
#
loop_
_entity.id
_entity.type
_entity.pdbx_description
1 polymer ?
#
loop_
_entity_poly.entity_id
_entity_poly.type
_entity_poly.pdbx_seq_one_letter_code
_entity_poly.pdbx_strand_id
1 'polypeptide(L)'
;FAKDGGPDAGSELADSLESGDASQAKEVLHRCGAVLGNYHTEVEDVRTTPPDPRRWNARLASLEESLRADLIWRAPFTRDVPCMLSLGDVRLSDTVGQTVRIGRPRIADCLNEPNCEFPAIRDLASLVHDLSRIHHNHGSELDIVELRSSLIDGWRSTAPEDWCSTDAFYAHRGGLAIWEYEQCMLDVIEAVSNQSGAPEPAVTILRHVRGFQKRMFNNRTLGALSIMAAFFGISSVINQFPPSIDELAMPILFFIASVGFFLSYRSLSPPPERPITHSV
;
A
#
# COMPACT_ATOMS: atom_id res chain seq x y z
N PHE A 1 7.72 30.47 3.90
CA PHE A 1 8.00 29.39 4.87
C PHE A 1 7.63 29.94 6.25
N ALA A 2 6.44 29.61 6.74
CA ALA A 2 6.07 29.89 8.12
C ALA A 2 6.99 29.06 9.01
N LYS A 3 7.69 29.74 9.90
CA LYS A 3 8.35 29.12 11.05
C LYS A 3 7.27 28.82 12.10
N ASP A 4 6.45 27.84 11.86
CA ASP A 4 5.70 27.22 12.93
C ASP A 4 6.70 26.36 13.70
N GLY A 5 7.19 26.93 14.82
CA GLY A 5 8.21 26.32 15.65
C GLY A 5 7.65 25.28 16.63
N GLY A 6 6.63 24.52 16.19
CA GLY A 6 6.13 23.37 16.92
C GLY A 6 6.99 22.12 16.69
N PRO A 7 6.86 21.10 17.55
CA PRO A 7 7.48 19.80 17.30
C PRO A 7 6.96 19.21 15.98
N ASP A 8 7.82 18.47 15.28
CA ASP A 8 7.39 17.70 14.12
C ASP A 8 6.63 16.44 14.57
N ALA A 9 5.79 15.92 13.68
CA ALA A 9 4.94 14.79 14.03
C ALA A 9 5.73 13.48 14.29
N GLY A 10 6.93 13.34 13.74
CA GLY A 10 7.80 12.21 14.05
C GLY A 10 8.25 12.23 15.52
N SER A 11 8.62 13.40 16.03
CA SER A 11 8.97 13.60 17.44
C SER A 11 7.77 13.43 18.36
N GLU A 12 6.61 14.01 18.03
CA GLU A 12 5.37 13.83 18.80
C GLU A 12 4.96 12.35 18.88
N LEU A 13 5.11 11.60 17.77
CA LEU A 13 4.83 10.17 17.76
C LEU A 13 5.82 9.40 18.64
N ALA A 14 7.13 9.70 18.54
CA ALA A 14 8.15 9.06 19.35
C ALA A 14 7.85 9.21 20.86
N ASP A 15 7.54 10.43 21.30
CA ASP A 15 7.16 10.71 22.69
C ASP A 15 5.91 9.91 23.12
N SER A 16 4.92 9.80 22.22
CA SER A 16 3.70 9.03 22.48
C SER A 16 3.96 7.51 22.57
N LEU A 17 4.88 6.99 21.74
CA LEU A 17 5.27 5.59 21.79
C LEU A 17 6.06 5.25 23.06
N GLU A 18 6.96 6.14 23.50
CA GLU A 18 7.74 5.98 24.73
C GLU A 18 6.86 6.04 25.97
N SER A 19 5.85 6.92 25.98
CA SER A 19 4.88 7.01 27.08
C SER A 19 3.82 5.91 27.07
N GLY A 20 3.68 5.17 25.96
CA GLY A 20 2.62 4.18 25.76
C GLY A 20 1.23 4.79 25.54
N ASP A 21 1.15 6.09 25.19
CA ASP A 21 -0.12 6.79 24.93
C ASP A 21 -0.66 6.49 23.52
N ALA A 22 -1.42 5.42 23.43
CA ALA A 22 -2.07 5.00 22.18
C ALA A 22 -3.04 6.04 21.61
N SER A 23 -3.69 6.84 22.47
CA SER A 23 -4.66 7.86 22.03
C SER A 23 -3.95 9.01 21.34
N GLN A 24 -2.90 9.53 21.95
CA GLN A 24 -2.10 10.60 21.38
C GLN A 24 -1.38 10.13 20.10
N ALA A 25 -0.80 8.93 20.09
CA ALA A 25 -0.16 8.38 18.90
C ALA A 25 -1.14 8.30 17.71
N LYS A 26 -2.37 7.82 17.94
CA LYS A 26 -3.41 7.76 16.90
C LYS A 26 -3.84 9.16 16.43
N GLU A 27 -3.96 10.13 17.31
CA GLU A 27 -4.31 11.51 16.95
C GLU A 27 -3.25 12.15 16.06
N VAL A 28 -1.97 12.03 16.43
CA VAL A 28 -0.84 12.52 15.63
C VAL A 28 -0.85 11.88 14.23
N LEU A 29 -1.02 10.58 14.15
CA LEU A 29 -1.03 9.84 12.88
C LEU A 29 -2.24 10.20 12.01
N HIS A 30 -3.43 10.32 12.59
CA HIS A 30 -4.62 10.74 11.87
C HIS A 30 -4.44 12.16 11.29
N ARG A 31 -3.89 13.08 12.09
CA ARG A 31 -3.56 14.43 11.63
C ARG A 31 -2.56 14.41 10.46
N CYS A 32 -1.49 13.60 10.53
CA CYS A 32 -0.54 13.45 9.44
C CYS A 32 -1.17 12.94 8.16
N GLY A 33 -2.02 11.92 8.28
CA GLY A 33 -2.79 11.42 7.16
C GLY A 33 -3.66 12.49 6.53
N ALA A 34 -4.42 13.24 7.35
CA ALA A 34 -5.29 14.31 6.89
C ALA A 34 -4.52 15.45 6.19
N VAL A 35 -3.34 15.82 6.69
CA VAL A 35 -2.49 16.84 6.06
C VAL A 35 -2.02 16.38 4.68
N LEU A 36 -1.60 15.11 4.55
CA LEU A 36 -1.22 14.53 3.26
C LEU A 36 -2.43 14.45 2.31
N GLY A 37 -3.61 14.06 2.80
CA GLY A 37 -4.83 14.00 2.00
C GLY A 37 -5.25 15.38 1.48
N ASN A 38 -5.18 16.41 2.29
CA ASN A 38 -5.42 17.80 1.87
C ASN A 38 -4.47 18.23 0.76
N TYR A 39 -3.16 17.93 0.89
CA TYR A 39 -2.21 18.20 -0.18
C TYR A 39 -2.63 17.51 -1.50
N HIS A 40 -3.02 16.24 -1.43
CA HIS A 40 -3.46 15.48 -2.59
C HIS A 40 -4.71 16.06 -3.25
N THR A 41 -5.64 16.58 -2.46
CA THR A 41 -6.84 17.26 -2.97
C THR A 41 -6.49 18.59 -3.66
N GLU A 42 -5.55 19.35 -3.12
CA GLU A 42 -5.10 20.60 -3.73
C GLU A 42 -4.38 20.39 -5.07
N VAL A 43 -3.71 19.25 -5.24
CA VAL A 43 -2.97 18.92 -6.47
C VAL A 43 -3.71 17.94 -7.39
N GLU A 44 -4.96 17.60 -7.12
CA GLU A 44 -5.74 16.61 -7.86
C GLU A 44 -5.78 16.91 -9.36
N ASP A 45 -5.94 18.17 -9.73
CA ASP A 45 -5.99 18.61 -11.13
C ASP A 45 -4.61 18.75 -11.78
N VAL A 46 -3.53 18.69 -11.00
CA VAL A 46 -2.16 18.81 -11.49
C VAL A 46 -1.66 17.44 -11.93
N ARG A 47 -2.08 17.03 -13.12
CA ARG A 47 -1.59 15.78 -13.75
C ARG A 47 -0.43 16.10 -14.67
N THR A 48 0.70 15.46 -14.42
CA THR A 48 1.90 15.66 -15.21
C THR A 48 2.05 14.61 -16.30
N THR A 49 1.75 13.34 -15.98
CA THR A 49 1.79 12.23 -16.95
C THR A 49 0.67 11.23 -16.71
N PRO A 50 0.25 10.48 -17.76
CA PRO A 50 -0.64 9.33 -17.57
C PRO A 50 0.03 8.23 -16.74
N PRO A 51 -0.75 7.42 -15.99
CA PRO A 51 -0.22 6.27 -15.28
C PRO A 51 0.48 5.28 -16.21
N ASP A 52 1.71 4.89 -15.86
CA ASP A 52 2.49 3.94 -16.63
C ASP A 52 2.99 2.75 -15.77
N PRO A 53 2.17 1.72 -15.59
CA PRO A 53 2.55 0.53 -14.84
C PRO A 53 3.81 -0.18 -15.37
N ARG A 54 4.17 0.01 -16.64
CA ARG A 54 5.39 -0.59 -17.20
C ARG A 54 6.63 0.09 -16.63
N ARG A 55 6.61 1.42 -16.54
CA ARG A 55 7.70 2.18 -15.93
C ARG A 55 7.83 1.91 -14.45
N TRP A 56 6.72 1.80 -13.71
CA TRP A 56 6.75 1.41 -12.30
C TRP A 56 7.34 0.02 -12.09
N ASN A 57 6.97 -0.97 -12.92
CA ASN A 57 7.56 -2.30 -12.87
C ASN A 57 9.05 -2.28 -13.24
N ALA A 58 9.46 -1.48 -14.23
CA ALA A 58 10.85 -1.34 -14.61
C ALA A 58 11.69 -0.73 -13.48
N ARG A 59 11.14 0.30 -12.78
CA ARG A 59 11.80 0.88 -11.60
C ARG A 59 11.98 -0.14 -10.48
N LEU A 60 10.94 -0.89 -10.12
CA LEU A 60 11.06 -1.93 -9.09
C LEU A 60 12.10 -2.99 -9.49
N ALA A 61 12.10 -3.44 -10.74
CA ALA A 61 13.09 -4.39 -11.23
C ALA A 61 14.53 -3.83 -11.15
N SER A 62 14.73 -2.56 -11.46
CA SER A 62 16.04 -1.90 -11.36
C SER A 62 16.52 -1.79 -9.91
N LEU A 63 15.62 -1.51 -8.95
CA LEU A 63 15.95 -1.50 -7.53
C LEU A 63 16.31 -2.92 -7.04
N GLU A 64 15.55 -3.93 -7.44
CA GLU A 64 15.83 -5.34 -7.13
C GLU A 64 17.19 -5.78 -7.68
N GLU A 65 17.52 -5.40 -8.91
CA GLU A 65 18.81 -5.68 -9.53
C GLU A 65 19.97 -5.02 -8.75
N SER A 66 19.78 -3.77 -8.33
CA SER A 66 20.77 -3.04 -7.51
C SER A 66 21.06 -3.73 -6.18
N LEU A 67 20.05 -4.39 -5.61
CA LEU A 67 20.17 -5.17 -4.39
C LEU A 67 20.66 -6.62 -4.61
N ARG A 68 20.82 -7.04 -5.87
CA ARG A 68 21.05 -8.45 -6.25
C ARG A 68 20.02 -9.39 -5.60
N ALA A 69 18.78 -8.91 -5.50
CA ALA A 69 17.71 -9.63 -4.86
C ALA A 69 16.97 -10.49 -5.88
N ASP A 70 16.75 -11.76 -5.58
CA ASP A 70 15.86 -12.64 -6.34
C ASP A 70 14.38 -12.38 -6.05
N LEU A 71 14.07 -11.22 -5.51
CA LEU A 71 12.72 -10.82 -5.11
C LEU A 71 12.13 -10.01 -6.26
N ILE A 72 11.32 -10.62 -7.08
CA ILE A 72 10.61 -9.88 -8.12
C ILE A 72 9.16 -9.74 -7.72
N TRP A 73 8.76 -8.52 -7.32
CA TRP A 73 7.35 -8.23 -7.15
C TRP A 73 6.72 -7.92 -8.49
N ARG A 74 5.90 -8.82 -8.96
CA ARG A 74 5.10 -8.63 -10.19
C ARG A 74 3.62 -8.57 -9.84
N ALA A 75 3.20 -7.52 -9.16
CA ALA A 75 1.79 -7.25 -9.01
C ALA A 75 1.27 -6.44 -10.20
N PRO A 76 0.05 -6.69 -10.68
CA PRO A 76 -0.54 -5.79 -11.65
C PRO A 76 -0.88 -4.49 -10.95
N PHE A 77 -0.23 -3.41 -11.36
CA PHE A 77 -0.66 -2.07 -10.99
C PHE A 77 -2.04 -1.78 -11.59
N THR A 78 -2.84 -1.02 -10.87
CA THR A 78 -4.11 -0.50 -11.39
C THR A 78 -3.80 0.51 -12.50
N ARG A 79 -4.44 0.34 -13.67
CA ARG A 79 -4.13 1.16 -14.85
C ARG A 79 -4.70 2.56 -14.79
N ASP A 80 -5.74 2.75 -13.99
CA ASP A 80 -6.53 3.98 -13.97
C ASP A 80 -6.30 4.80 -12.70
N VAL A 81 -5.16 4.59 -12.02
CA VAL A 81 -4.80 5.38 -10.85
C VAL A 81 -4.21 6.70 -11.31
N PRO A 82 -4.77 7.85 -10.94
CA PRO A 82 -4.22 9.14 -11.28
C PRO A 82 -2.79 9.31 -10.75
N CYS A 83 -1.89 9.78 -11.60
CA CYS A 83 -0.58 10.23 -11.19
C CYS A 83 -0.63 11.73 -10.90
N MET A 84 0.15 12.15 -9.93
CA MET A 84 0.16 13.51 -9.45
C MET A 84 1.58 13.95 -9.13
N LEU A 85 1.73 15.21 -8.74
CA LEU A 85 2.99 15.73 -8.22
C LEU A 85 3.27 15.08 -6.86
N SER A 86 4.11 14.06 -6.85
CA SER A 86 4.51 13.34 -5.64
C SER A 86 5.39 14.21 -4.74
N LEU A 87 5.22 14.08 -3.44
CA LEU A 87 6.12 14.68 -2.44
C LEU A 87 7.48 13.99 -2.35
N GLY A 88 7.62 12.83 -2.96
CA GLY A 88 8.85 12.03 -2.91
C GLY A 88 8.96 11.19 -1.62
N ASP A 89 10.13 11.20 -0.98
CA ASP A 89 10.34 10.51 0.30
C ASP A 89 9.86 11.40 1.46
N VAL A 90 8.55 11.41 1.68
CA VAL A 90 7.94 12.15 2.79
C VAL A 90 7.96 11.31 4.08
N ARG A 91 8.35 11.94 5.18
CA ARG A 91 8.43 11.31 6.50
C ARG A 91 7.51 12.01 7.50
N LEU A 92 7.19 11.36 8.59
CA LEU A 92 6.39 11.97 9.67
C LEU A 92 7.06 13.24 10.22
N SER A 93 8.40 13.27 10.26
CA SER A 93 9.17 14.47 10.62
C SER A 93 9.04 15.64 9.62
N ASP A 94 8.51 15.40 8.44
CA ASP A 94 8.24 16.45 7.45
C ASP A 94 6.86 17.10 7.63
N THR A 95 6.03 16.56 8.54
CA THR A 95 4.73 17.13 8.91
C THR A 95 4.87 17.97 10.18
N VAL A 96 4.56 19.27 10.07
CA VAL A 96 4.58 20.22 11.18
C VAL A 96 3.25 20.97 11.21
N GLY A 97 2.48 20.80 12.30
CA GLY A 97 1.14 21.37 12.41
C GLY A 97 0.22 20.88 11.29
N GLN A 98 -0.21 21.78 10.42
CA GLN A 98 -1.08 21.52 9.27
C GLN A 98 -0.35 21.57 7.91
N THR A 99 0.98 21.51 7.94
CA THR A 99 1.80 21.60 6.72
C THR A 99 2.67 20.38 6.55
N VAL A 100 2.89 20.02 5.29
CA VAL A 100 3.85 18.97 4.90
C VAL A 100 4.94 19.58 4.02
N ARG A 101 6.18 19.19 4.28
CA ARG A 101 7.33 19.58 3.45
C ARG A 101 7.46 18.63 2.29
N ILE A 102 8.05 19.13 1.20
CA ILE A 102 8.45 18.27 0.09
C ILE A 102 9.49 17.27 0.60
N GLY A 103 9.32 16.00 0.23
CA GLY A 103 10.20 14.92 0.62
C GLY A 103 11.63 15.12 0.14
N ARG A 104 12.53 14.38 0.76
CA ARG A 104 13.97 14.49 0.46
C ARG A 104 14.33 13.69 -0.77
N PRO A 105 15.30 14.16 -1.59
CA PRO A 105 15.87 13.29 -2.60
C PRO A 105 16.62 12.14 -1.94
N ARG A 106 16.42 10.94 -2.44
CA ARG A 106 17.12 9.74 -1.95
C ARG A 106 18.32 9.40 -2.81
N ILE A 107 19.36 8.82 -2.21
CA ILE A 107 20.55 8.35 -2.95
C ILE A 107 20.15 7.34 -4.03
N ALA A 108 19.18 6.49 -3.73
CA ALA A 108 18.65 5.53 -4.68
C ALA A 108 18.02 6.20 -5.92
N ASP A 109 17.43 7.39 -5.79
CA ASP A 109 16.88 8.16 -6.91
C ASP A 109 17.97 8.76 -7.79
N CYS A 110 19.17 9.00 -7.22
CA CYS A 110 20.34 9.41 -8.03
C CYS A 110 20.92 8.23 -8.84
N LEU A 111 20.80 7.01 -8.33
CA LEU A 111 21.26 5.79 -9.01
C LEU A 111 20.25 5.29 -10.04
N ASN A 112 18.99 5.42 -9.75
CA ASN A 112 17.86 4.99 -10.55
C ASN A 112 16.84 6.13 -10.62
N GLU A 113 17.14 7.14 -11.43
CA GLU A 113 16.31 8.32 -11.57
C GLU A 113 14.86 7.91 -11.97
N PRO A 114 13.84 8.38 -11.24
CA PRO A 114 12.47 8.12 -11.61
C PRO A 114 12.15 8.84 -12.92
N ASN A 115 11.74 8.08 -13.92
CA ASN A 115 11.38 8.59 -15.23
C ASN A 115 9.87 8.62 -15.46
N CYS A 116 9.09 8.60 -14.39
CA CYS A 116 7.64 8.58 -14.41
C CYS A 116 7.09 9.24 -13.15
N GLU A 117 5.86 9.70 -13.27
CA GLU A 117 5.08 10.15 -12.13
C GLU A 117 4.49 8.96 -11.35
N PHE A 118 4.16 9.22 -10.11
CA PHE A 118 3.68 8.21 -9.18
C PHE A 118 2.26 8.51 -8.68
N PRO A 119 1.51 7.47 -8.28
CA PRO A 119 0.21 7.67 -7.67
C PRO A 119 0.33 8.21 -6.22
N ALA A 120 -0.70 8.90 -5.76
CA ALA A 120 -0.79 9.44 -4.40
C ALA A 120 -0.51 8.42 -3.29
N ILE A 121 -0.93 7.16 -3.51
CA ILE A 121 -0.73 6.06 -2.57
C ILE A 121 0.76 5.77 -2.30
N ARG A 122 1.67 6.18 -3.19
CA ARG A 122 3.12 6.05 -2.95
C ARG A 122 3.59 6.98 -1.83
N ASP A 123 3.09 8.22 -1.79
CA ASP A 123 3.41 9.16 -0.71
C ASP A 123 2.84 8.66 0.62
N LEU A 124 1.63 8.12 0.61
CA LEU A 124 1.06 7.48 1.80
C LEU A 124 1.89 6.27 2.25
N ALA A 125 2.39 5.45 1.32
CA ALA A 125 3.25 4.32 1.65
C ALA A 125 4.57 4.77 2.29
N SER A 126 5.10 5.92 1.89
CA SER A 126 6.29 6.51 2.51
C SER A 126 6.05 6.84 3.99
N LEU A 127 4.92 7.49 4.32
CA LEU A 127 4.54 7.77 5.72
C LEU A 127 4.27 6.49 6.52
N VAL A 128 3.59 5.51 5.93
CA VAL A 128 3.30 4.22 6.58
C VAL A 128 4.58 3.44 6.86
N HIS A 129 5.54 3.49 5.94
CA HIS A 129 6.84 2.87 6.14
C HIS A 129 7.64 3.58 7.23
N ASP A 130 7.61 4.91 7.26
CA ASP A 130 8.28 5.71 8.29
C ASP A 130 7.68 5.46 9.69
N LEU A 131 6.34 5.33 9.80
CA LEU A 131 5.67 4.86 11.01
C LEU A 131 6.22 3.51 11.47
N SER A 132 6.35 2.54 10.56
CA SER A 132 6.86 1.21 10.90
C SER A 132 8.31 1.28 11.41
N ARG A 133 9.12 2.19 10.87
CA ARG A 133 10.50 2.44 11.28
C ARG A 133 10.58 3.07 12.68
N ILE A 134 9.78 4.11 12.94
CA ILE A 134 9.74 4.78 14.27
C ILE A 134 9.25 3.78 15.31
N HIS A 135 8.15 3.06 15.04
CA HIS A 135 7.60 2.05 15.94
C HIS A 135 8.64 0.97 16.30
N HIS A 136 9.38 0.47 15.30
CA HIS A 136 10.43 -0.54 15.52
C HIS A 136 11.57 0.02 16.36
N ASN A 137 12.05 1.24 16.06
CA ASN A 137 13.19 1.86 16.74
C ASN A 137 12.93 2.13 18.23
N HIS A 138 11.69 2.43 18.59
CA HIS A 138 11.28 2.64 19.98
C HIS A 138 10.85 1.33 20.68
N GLY A 139 10.83 0.20 19.97
CA GLY A 139 10.43 -1.08 20.55
C GLY A 139 9.01 -1.03 21.18
N SER A 140 8.12 -0.26 20.58
CA SER A 140 6.79 -0.01 21.14
C SER A 140 5.92 -1.26 21.15
N GLU A 141 5.15 -1.46 22.22
CA GLU A 141 4.17 -2.54 22.34
C GLU A 141 2.78 -2.16 21.79
N LEU A 142 2.58 -0.90 21.36
CA LEU A 142 1.32 -0.48 20.77
C LEU A 142 1.03 -1.24 19.47
N ASP A 143 -0.24 -1.54 19.21
CA ASP A 143 -0.63 -2.28 18.01
C ASP A 143 -0.37 -1.47 16.74
N ILE A 144 0.63 -1.88 15.98
CA ILE A 144 0.99 -1.26 14.71
C ILE A 144 -0.17 -1.25 13.69
N VAL A 145 -1.09 -2.21 13.75
CA VAL A 145 -2.25 -2.25 12.84
C VAL A 145 -3.20 -1.10 13.15
N GLU A 146 -3.46 -0.84 14.42
CA GLU A 146 -4.30 0.29 14.84
C GLU A 146 -3.66 1.63 14.52
N LEU A 147 -2.35 1.76 14.70
CA LEU A 147 -1.61 2.97 14.34
C LEU A 147 -1.65 3.23 12.83
N ARG A 148 -1.43 2.20 12.02
CA ARG A 148 -1.54 2.29 10.56
C ARG A 148 -2.95 2.66 10.12
N SER A 149 -3.97 2.07 10.76
CA SER A 149 -5.37 2.41 10.49
C SER A 149 -5.62 3.90 10.71
N SER A 150 -5.18 4.46 11.83
CA SER A 150 -5.36 5.88 12.12
C SER A 150 -4.72 6.79 11.07
N LEU A 151 -3.52 6.48 10.60
CA LEU A 151 -2.84 7.23 9.54
C LEU A 151 -3.62 7.15 8.21
N ILE A 152 -4.03 5.95 7.81
CA ILE A 152 -4.76 5.71 6.57
C ILE A 152 -6.15 6.35 6.62
N ASP A 153 -6.86 6.25 7.74
CA ASP A 153 -8.18 6.85 7.93
C ASP A 153 -8.10 8.38 7.92
N GLY A 154 -7.05 8.95 8.52
CA GLY A 154 -6.75 10.38 8.40
C GLY A 154 -6.60 10.81 6.95
N TRP A 155 -5.82 10.08 6.16
CA TRP A 155 -5.66 10.37 4.74
C TRP A 155 -6.98 10.24 3.96
N ARG A 156 -7.73 9.17 4.18
CA ARG A 156 -9.05 8.95 3.54
C ARG A 156 -10.06 10.04 3.86
N SER A 157 -9.95 10.67 5.01
CA SER A 157 -10.90 11.71 5.44
C SER A 157 -10.81 12.99 4.61
N THR A 158 -9.71 13.22 3.91
CA THR A 158 -9.42 14.47 3.20
C THR A 158 -8.92 14.29 1.78
N ALA A 159 -8.48 13.10 1.40
CA ALA A 159 -8.03 12.80 0.04
C ALA A 159 -9.22 12.68 -0.94
N PRO A 160 -8.99 12.86 -2.26
CA PRO A 160 -10.02 12.67 -3.27
C PRO A 160 -10.70 11.31 -3.17
N GLU A 161 -12.03 11.26 -3.26
CA GLU A 161 -12.83 10.05 -3.05
C GLU A 161 -12.44 8.92 -4.02
N ASP A 162 -12.19 9.26 -5.28
CA ASP A 162 -11.77 8.30 -6.32
C ASP A 162 -10.44 7.63 -5.99
N TRP A 163 -9.54 8.31 -5.28
CA TRP A 163 -8.24 7.78 -4.90
C TRP A 163 -8.31 6.86 -3.67
N CYS A 164 -9.34 7.03 -2.86
CA CYS A 164 -9.64 6.21 -1.69
C CYS A 164 -10.32 4.90 -2.03
N SER A 165 -10.54 4.62 -3.33
CA SER A 165 -11.24 3.44 -3.78
C SER A 165 -10.57 2.16 -3.29
N THR A 166 -11.41 1.17 -3.02
CA THR A 166 -11.00 -0.17 -2.59
C THR A 166 -9.91 -0.76 -3.50
N ASP A 167 -10.01 -0.50 -4.80
CA ASP A 167 -9.10 -1.03 -5.81
C ASP A 167 -7.69 -0.44 -5.73
N ALA A 168 -7.54 0.81 -5.32
CA ALA A 168 -6.25 1.47 -5.15
C ALA A 168 -5.47 0.89 -3.97
N PHE A 169 -6.16 0.47 -2.92
CA PHE A 169 -5.57 -0.02 -1.68
C PHE A 169 -5.32 -1.53 -1.65
N TYR A 170 -6.06 -2.32 -2.42
CA TYR A 170 -5.94 -3.78 -2.32
C TYR A 170 -4.63 -4.29 -2.94
N ALA A 171 -3.94 -5.10 -2.16
CA ALA A 171 -2.68 -5.72 -2.52
C ALA A 171 -2.73 -6.51 -3.83
N HIS A 172 -3.87 -7.12 -4.19
CA HIS A 172 -3.99 -7.86 -5.44
C HIS A 172 -3.89 -7.00 -6.70
N ARG A 173 -4.01 -5.68 -6.57
CA ARG A 173 -3.83 -4.70 -7.65
C ARG A 173 -2.63 -3.78 -7.44
N GLY A 174 -1.71 -4.17 -6.58
CA GLY A 174 -0.53 -3.38 -6.26
C GLY A 174 -0.66 -2.60 -4.95
N GLY A 175 -1.74 -1.88 -4.72
CA GLY A 175 -2.07 -1.22 -3.47
C GLY A 175 -0.91 -0.59 -2.69
N LEU A 176 -1.14 -0.32 -1.42
CA LEU A 176 -0.14 0.27 -0.52
C LEU A 176 1.12 -0.61 -0.38
N ALA A 177 0.94 -1.93 -0.32
CA ALA A 177 2.04 -2.86 -0.01
C ALA A 177 3.17 -2.85 -1.05
N ILE A 178 2.88 -2.60 -2.33
CA ILE A 178 3.93 -2.58 -3.37
C ILE A 178 4.81 -1.33 -3.25
N TRP A 179 4.23 -0.21 -2.83
CA TRP A 179 4.96 1.01 -2.61
C TRP A 179 5.73 0.99 -1.28
N GLU A 180 5.20 0.32 -0.27
CA GLU A 180 5.92 0.01 0.96
C GLU A 180 7.13 -0.90 0.70
N TYR A 181 6.99 -1.88 -0.20
CA TYR A 181 8.10 -2.69 -0.70
C TYR A 181 9.17 -1.84 -1.40
N GLU A 182 8.78 -0.85 -2.22
CA GLU A 182 9.73 0.10 -2.80
C GLU A 182 10.50 0.84 -1.71
N GLN A 183 9.83 1.37 -0.69
CA GLN A 183 10.45 2.09 0.42
C GLN A 183 11.47 1.21 1.16
N CYS A 184 11.15 -0.05 1.39
CA CYS A 184 12.08 -0.99 2.02
C CYS A 184 13.36 -1.18 1.19
N MET A 185 13.24 -1.28 -0.14
CA MET A 185 14.41 -1.39 -1.02
C MET A 185 15.26 -0.12 -1.00
N LEU A 186 14.62 1.05 -1.00
CA LEU A 186 15.30 2.33 -0.92
C LEU A 186 16.10 2.45 0.39
N ASP A 187 15.53 2.05 1.52
CA ASP A 187 16.24 2.04 2.80
C ASP A 187 17.48 1.13 2.78
N VAL A 188 17.38 -0.06 2.18
CA VAL A 188 18.54 -0.97 2.08
C VAL A 188 19.61 -0.39 1.16
N ILE A 189 19.24 0.22 0.03
CA ILE A 189 20.22 0.87 -0.87
C ILE A 189 20.94 2.00 -0.14
N GLU A 190 20.21 2.83 0.62
CA GLU A 190 20.81 3.90 1.41
C GLU A 190 21.72 3.37 2.51
N ALA A 191 21.30 2.33 3.22
CA ALA A 191 22.13 1.71 4.27
C ALA A 191 23.44 1.16 3.71
N VAL A 192 23.39 0.50 2.54
CA VAL A 192 24.59 0.01 1.84
C VAL A 192 25.46 1.18 1.38
N SER A 193 24.89 2.22 0.81
CA SER A 193 25.62 3.40 0.33
C SER A 193 26.32 4.16 1.47
N ASN A 194 25.65 4.25 2.61
CA ASN A 194 26.17 4.92 3.80
C ASN A 194 27.02 4.00 4.70
N GLN A 195 27.22 2.74 4.33
CA GLN A 195 27.90 1.73 5.12
C GLN A 195 27.33 1.62 6.55
N SER A 196 26.02 1.83 6.69
CA SER A 196 25.30 1.69 7.95
C SER A 196 24.86 0.23 8.18
N GLY A 197 24.40 -0.07 9.39
CA GLY A 197 23.84 -1.38 9.72
C GLY A 197 22.56 -1.71 8.92
N ALA A 198 22.08 -2.95 9.04
CA ALA A 198 20.85 -3.37 8.38
C ALA A 198 19.68 -2.48 8.80
N PRO A 199 18.95 -1.88 7.85
CA PRO A 199 17.83 -1.00 8.17
C PRO A 199 16.60 -1.84 8.55
N GLU A 200 16.32 -1.94 9.84
CA GLU A 200 15.07 -2.53 10.32
C GLU A 200 13.98 -1.45 10.44
N PRO A 201 12.69 -1.76 10.16
CA PRO A 201 12.16 -3.09 9.83
C PRO A 201 12.22 -3.46 8.34
N ALA A 202 12.85 -2.66 7.47
CA ALA A 202 12.84 -2.88 6.01
C ALA A 202 13.36 -4.28 5.63
N VAL A 203 14.45 -4.74 6.23
CA VAL A 203 15.02 -6.07 5.96
C VAL A 203 14.04 -7.17 6.37
N THR A 204 13.41 -7.04 7.52
CA THR A 204 12.40 -7.99 7.98
C THR A 204 11.19 -8.02 7.05
N ILE A 205 10.69 -6.87 6.61
CA ILE A 205 9.59 -6.79 5.63
C ILE A 205 9.97 -7.50 4.33
N LEU A 206 11.17 -7.23 3.79
CA LEU A 206 11.64 -7.84 2.55
C LEU A 206 11.70 -9.39 2.63
N ARG A 207 12.06 -9.95 3.77
CA ARG A 207 12.05 -11.41 3.98
C ARG A 207 10.65 -12.02 3.88
N HIS A 208 9.61 -11.27 4.23
CA HIS A 208 8.21 -11.71 4.21
C HIS A 208 7.52 -11.52 2.84
N VAL A 209 8.11 -10.74 1.94
CA VAL A 209 7.50 -10.41 0.63
C VAL A 209 7.14 -11.65 -0.18
N ARG A 210 7.99 -12.68 -0.21
CA ARG A 210 7.70 -13.92 -0.96
C ARG A 210 6.44 -14.64 -0.43
N GLY A 211 6.29 -14.73 0.90
CA GLY A 211 5.10 -15.30 1.52
C GLY A 211 3.85 -14.50 1.18
N PHE A 212 3.94 -13.19 1.29
CA PHE A 212 2.87 -12.27 0.93
C PHE A 212 2.46 -12.39 -0.55
N GLN A 213 3.41 -12.44 -1.49
CA GLN A 213 3.14 -12.68 -2.91
C GLN A 213 2.42 -14.00 -3.17
N LYS A 214 2.86 -15.09 -2.50
CA LYS A 214 2.20 -16.40 -2.61
C LYS A 214 0.75 -16.34 -2.14
N ARG A 215 0.48 -15.66 -1.02
CA ARG A 215 -0.87 -15.44 -0.52
C ARG A 215 -1.72 -14.66 -1.52
N MET A 216 -1.19 -13.58 -2.06
CA MET A 216 -1.88 -12.79 -3.09
C MET A 216 -2.19 -13.61 -4.35
N PHE A 217 -1.25 -14.45 -4.79
CA PHE A 217 -1.47 -15.33 -5.95
C PHE A 217 -2.60 -16.33 -5.68
N ASN A 218 -2.61 -16.95 -4.49
CA ASN A 218 -3.68 -17.86 -4.09
C ASN A 218 -5.05 -17.16 -4.05
N ASN A 219 -5.10 -15.94 -3.54
CA ASN A 219 -6.32 -15.15 -3.53
C ASN A 219 -6.83 -14.85 -4.94
N ARG A 220 -5.95 -14.48 -5.88
CA ARG A 220 -6.34 -14.28 -7.29
C ARG A 220 -6.90 -15.55 -7.93
N THR A 221 -6.34 -16.70 -7.59
CA THR A 221 -6.86 -17.98 -8.06
C THR A 221 -8.30 -18.20 -7.62
N LEU A 222 -8.65 -17.85 -6.36
CA LEU A 222 -10.02 -17.91 -5.88
C LEU A 222 -10.95 -16.96 -6.65
N GLY A 223 -10.50 -15.74 -6.94
CA GLY A 223 -11.24 -14.81 -7.80
C GLY A 223 -11.47 -15.36 -9.21
N ALA A 224 -10.45 -15.96 -9.83
CA ALA A 224 -10.58 -16.59 -11.14
C ALA A 224 -11.53 -17.79 -11.11
N LEU A 225 -11.48 -18.64 -10.09
CA LEU A 225 -12.40 -19.76 -9.90
C LEU A 225 -13.84 -19.28 -9.72
N SER A 226 -14.05 -18.16 -9.00
CA SER A 226 -15.38 -17.55 -8.87
C SER A 226 -15.95 -17.16 -10.24
N ILE A 227 -15.17 -16.47 -11.06
CA ILE A 227 -15.59 -16.07 -12.42
C ILE A 227 -15.87 -17.28 -13.29
N MET A 228 -15.00 -18.29 -13.26
CA MET A 228 -15.20 -19.54 -14.01
C MET A 228 -16.48 -20.26 -13.58
N ALA A 229 -16.72 -20.39 -12.30
CA ALA A 229 -17.93 -21.01 -11.78
C ALA A 229 -19.19 -20.26 -12.23
N ALA A 230 -19.19 -18.90 -12.14
CA ALA A 230 -20.28 -18.09 -12.67
C ALA A 230 -20.52 -18.31 -14.16
N PHE A 231 -19.44 -18.34 -14.96
CA PHE A 231 -19.53 -18.59 -16.40
C PHE A 231 -20.16 -19.95 -16.70
N PHE A 232 -19.73 -21.03 -16.01
CA PHE A 232 -20.30 -22.36 -16.21
C PHE A 232 -21.77 -22.42 -15.75
N GLY A 233 -22.13 -21.72 -14.67
CA GLY A 233 -23.52 -21.59 -14.24
C GLY A 233 -24.41 -20.93 -15.28
N ILE A 234 -23.98 -19.79 -15.82
CA ILE A 234 -24.69 -19.07 -16.89
C ILE A 234 -24.79 -19.92 -18.16
N SER A 235 -23.69 -20.51 -18.60
CA SER A 235 -23.64 -21.35 -19.81
C SER A 235 -24.56 -22.56 -19.69
N SER A 236 -24.64 -23.19 -18.52
CA SER A 236 -25.53 -24.32 -18.26
C SER A 236 -27.01 -23.91 -18.39
N VAL A 237 -27.39 -22.75 -17.84
CA VAL A 237 -28.75 -22.23 -17.98
C VAL A 237 -29.11 -21.94 -19.43
N ILE A 238 -28.21 -21.31 -20.19
CA ILE A 238 -28.45 -20.97 -21.60
C ILE A 238 -28.62 -22.22 -22.46
N ASN A 239 -27.78 -23.24 -22.26
CA ASN A 239 -27.82 -24.45 -23.05
C ASN A 239 -29.04 -25.35 -22.78
N GLN A 240 -29.68 -25.17 -21.61
CA GLN A 240 -30.83 -25.99 -21.17
C GLN A 240 -32.15 -25.20 -21.21
N PHE A 241 -32.19 -24.09 -21.93
CA PHE A 241 -33.38 -23.22 -21.93
C PHE A 241 -34.52 -23.77 -22.84
N PRO A 242 -35.79 -23.89 -22.33
CA PRO A 242 -36.25 -23.65 -20.96
C PRO A 242 -35.85 -24.81 -20.03
N PRO A 243 -35.20 -24.52 -18.90
CA PRO A 243 -34.71 -25.57 -17.99
C PRO A 243 -35.84 -26.27 -17.24
N SER A 244 -35.74 -27.57 -17.10
CA SER A 244 -36.57 -28.33 -16.15
C SER A 244 -36.05 -28.15 -14.71
N ILE A 245 -36.86 -28.44 -13.70
CA ILE A 245 -36.48 -28.30 -12.29
C ILE A 245 -35.24 -29.14 -11.96
N ASP A 246 -35.14 -30.34 -12.50
CA ASP A 246 -34.02 -31.26 -12.26
C ASP A 246 -32.71 -30.76 -12.91
N GLU A 247 -32.80 -30.04 -14.01
CA GLU A 247 -31.66 -29.46 -14.72
C GLU A 247 -31.12 -28.19 -14.06
N LEU A 248 -31.88 -27.55 -13.19
CA LEU A 248 -31.45 -26.36 -12.43
C LEU A 248 -30.42 -26.68 -11.32
N ALA A 249 -30.30 -27.93 -10.92
CA ALA A 249 -29.40 -28.31 -9.81
C ALA A 249 -27.93 -27.94 -10.11
N MET A 250 -27.44 -28.23 -11.31
CA MET A 250 -26.05 -27.92 -11.70
C MET A 250 -25.76 -26.41 -11.79
N PRO A 251 -26.56 -25.60 -12.48
CA PRO A 251 -26.39 -24.13 -12.45
C PRO A 251 -26.37 -23.56 -11.05
N ILE A 252 -27.29 -23.98 -10.17
CA ILE A 252 -27.37 -23.53 -8.79
C ILE A 252 -26.07 -23.87 -8.03
N LEU A 253 -25.55 -25.09 -8.20
CA LEU A 253 -24.29 -25.50 -7.56
C LEU A 253 -23.12 -24.60 -8.04
N PHE A 254 -23.03 -24.29 -9.33
CA PHE A 254 -22.00 -23.39 -9.85
C PHE A 254 -22.14 -21.96 -9.30
N PHE A 255 -23.35 -21.43 -9.15
CA PHE A 255 -23.55 -20.12 -8.55
C PHE A 255 -23.19 -20.11 -7.06
N ILE A 256 -23.55 -21.15 -6.30
CA ILE A 256 -23.14 -21.29 -4.90
C ILE A 256 -21.62 -21.34 -4.80
N ALA A 257 -20.96 -22.13 -5.64
CA ALA A 257 -19.50 -22.22 -5.69
C ALA A 257 -18.86 -20.86 -6.04
N SER A 258 -19.42 -20.15 -7.04
CA SER A 258 -18.97 -18.81 -7.42
C SER A 258 -19.04 -17.85 -6.24
N VAL A 259 -20.17 -17.78 -5.56
CA VAL A 259 -20.35 -16.92 -4.37
C VAL A 259 -19.38 -17.34 -3.26
N GLY A 260 -19.22 -18.62 -3.01
CA GLY A 260 -18.28 -19.14 -2.01
C GLY A 260 -16.83 -18.74 -2.29
N PHE A 261 -16.37 -18.90 -3.54
CA PHE A 261 -15.04 -18.48 -3.96
C PHE A 261 -14.86 -16.95 -3.89
N PHE A 262 -15.87 -16.18 -4.27
CA PHE A 262 -15.83 -14.72 -4.18
C PHE A 262 -15.73 -14.23 -2.73
N LEU A 263 -16.53 -14.78 -1.83
CA LEU A 263 -16.48 -14.46 -0.40
C LEU A 263 -15.11 -14.84 0.20
N SER A 264 -14.58 -16.01 -0.17
CA SER A 264 -13.24 -16.44 0.26
C SER A 264 -12.16 -15.52 -0.26
N TYR A 265 -12.21 -15.13 -1.54
CA TYR A 265 -11.31 -14.16 -2.14
C TYR A 265 -11.32 -12.85 -1.35
N ARG A 266 -12.49 -12.32 -1.04
CA ARG A 266 -12.63 -11.05 -0.32
C ARG A 266 -12.14 -11.14 1.13
N SER A 267 -12.45 -12.22 1.84
CA SER A 267 -12.08 -12.40 3.25
C SER A 267 -10.58 -12.69 3.47
N LEU A 268 -9.92 -13.31 2.50
CA LEU A 268 -8.50 -13.65 2.58
C LEU A 268 -7.57 -12.55 2.06
N SER A 269 -8.11 -11.53 1.37
CA SER A 269 -7.30 -10.38 0.94
C SER A 269 -6.88 -9.57 2.15
N PRO A 270 -5.56 -9.36 2.36
CA PRO A 270 -5.10 -8.59 3.51
C PRO A 270 -5.53 -7.12 3.35
N PRO A 271 -6.09 -6.51 4.40
CA PRO A 271 -6.42 -5.09 4.37
C PRO A 271 -5.13 -4.23 4.37
N PRO A 272 -5.19 -3.00 3.84
CA PRO A 272 -4.02 -2.12 3.74
C PRO A 272 -3.44 -1.71 5.09
N GLU A 273 -4.24 -1.71 6.13
CA GLU A 273 -3.83 -1.42 7.50
C GLU A 273 -2.88 -2.49 8.07
N ARG A 274 -2.96 -3.71 7.54
CA ARG A 274 -2.12 -4.81 8.03
C ARG A 274 -0.75 -4.79 7.37
N PRO A 275 0.36 -4.75 8.15
CA PRO A 275 1.71 -4.85 7.60
C PRO A 275 1.94 -6.14 6.83
N ILE A 276 2.88 -6.11 5.88
CA ILE A 276 3.29 -7.31 5.11
C ILE A 276 3.70 -8.44 6.06
N THR A 277 4.43 -8.11 7.13
CA THR A 277 4.89 -9.06 8.15
C THR A 277 3.77 -9.79 8.89
N HIS A 278 2.61 -9.15 9.07
CA HIS A 278 1.45 -9.74 9.73
C HIS A 278 0.48 -10.43 8.75
N SER A 279 0.82 -10.41 7.46
CA SER A 279 -0.06 -10.93 6.39
C SER A 279 0.43 -12.25 5.79
N VAL A 280 1.50 -12.82 6.35
CA VAL A 280 2.14 -14.07 5.90
C VAL A 280 1.75 -15.24 6.78
#